data_4b46c1b7c7fe914604ce0521ab5e9fb5
#
_entry.id   4b46c1b7c7fe914604ce0521ab5e9fb5
#
_cell.length_a   1.000
_cell.length_b   1.000
_cell.length_c   1.000
_cell.angle_alpha   90.00
_cell.angle_beta   90.00
_cell.angle_gamma   90.00
#
_symmetry.space_group_name_H-M   'P 1'
#
loop_
_entity.id
_entity.type
_entity.pdbx_description
1 polymer ?
#
loop_
_entity_poly.entity_id
_entity_poly.type
_entity_poly.pdbx_seq_one_letter_code
_entity_poly.pdbx_strand_id
1 'polypeptide(L)'
;NVKEIGFSTLTLNEEGSRSALAALDQVPVLHWHGDQFDIPVSATALAGTPICPNQAFQLEKRVLALQFHLEADISRIEQWLVGHACELGQAGIDTNQLRARATEVADELKTAAGKVISRWLDELEG
;
A
#
# COMPACT_ATOMS: atom_id res chain seq x y z
N ASN A 1 14.79 -12.39 -0.19
CA ASN A 1 13.75 -11.37 -0.32
C ASN A 1 12.50 -11.95 -0.94
N VAL A 2 11.38 -11.79 -0.29
CA VAL A 2 10.08 -12.31 -0.75
C VAL A 2 9.33 -11.20 -1.46
N LYS A 3 8.89 -11.47 -2.70
CA LYS A 3 8.06 -10.54 -3.44
C LYS A 3 6.64 -10.56 -2.90
N GLU A 4 6.06 -9.38 -2.77
CA GLU A 4 4.66 -9.23 -2.41
C GLU A 4 3.96 -8.46 -3.53
N ILE A 5 3.08 -9.16 -4.26
CA ILE A 5 2.36 -8.59 -5.41
C ILE A 5 0.89 -8.97 -5.28
N GLY A 6 0.02 -7.98 -5.36
CA GLY A 6 -1.42 -8.17 -5.32
C GLY A 6 -2.11 -7.24 -4.36
N PHE A 7 -3.41 -7.48 -4.15
CA PHE A 7 -4.24 -6.67 -3.26
C PHE A 7 -4.47 -7.43 -1.95
N SER A 8 -4.11 -6.83 -0.86
CA SER A 8 -4.39 -7.37 0.47
C SER A 8 -4.42 -6.24 1.49
N THR A 9 -5.03 -6.54 2.64
CA THR A 9 -5.16 -5.56 3.71
C THR A 9 -3.88 -5.44 4.52
N LEU A 10 -3.69 -4.26 5.10
CA LEU A 10 -2.61 -3.99 6.04
C LEU A 10 -3.05 -4.36 7.45
N THR A 11 -2.09 -4.68 8.31
CA THR A 11 -2.30 -4.70 9.74
C THR A 11 -1.78 -3.39 10.30
N LEU A 12 -2.68 -2.52 10.74
CA LEU A 12 -2.31 -1.26 11.38
C LEU A 12 -1.99 -1.52 12.83
N ASN A 13 -0.89 -0.95 13.32
CA ASN A 13 -0.62 -0.99 14.74
C ASN A 13 -1.40 0.16 15.42
N GLU A 14 -1.22 0.32 16.73
CA GLU A 14 -1.93 1.36 17.47
C GLU A 14 -1.66 2.75 16.89
N GLU A 15 -0.42 3.05 16.56
CA GLU A 15 -0.04 4.33 15.98
C GLU A 15 -0.63 4.50 14.58
N GLY A 16 -0.63 3.44 13.78
CA GLY A 16 -1.24 3.45 12.44
C GLY A 16 -2.73 3.73 12.50
N SER A 17 -3.43 3.17 13.49
CA SER A 17 -4.86 3.39 13.68
C SER A 17 -5.20 4.83 14.06
N ARG A 18 -4.25 5.57 14.57
CA ARG A 18 -4.40 6.99 14.93
C ARG A 18 -3.90 7.93 13.83
N SER A 19 -3.25 7.39 12.81
CA SER A 19 -2.62 8.18 11.75
C SER A 19 -3.57 8.39 10.58
N ALA A 20 -3.07 9.10 9.57
CA ALA A 20 -3.79 9.24 8.30
C ALA A 20 -4.12 7.90 7.66
N LEU A 21 -3.38 6.83 7.97
CA LEU A 21 -3.62 5.49 7.43
C LEU A 21 -4.86 4.81 8.03
N ALA A 22 -5.49 5.39 9.04
CA ALA A 22 -6.68 4.80 9.66
C ALA A 22 -7.77 4.47 8.65
N ALA A 23 -7.89 5.28 7.59
CA ALA A 23 -8.87 5.06 6.52
C ALA A 23 -8.62 3.77 5.73
N LEU A 24 -7.43 3.19 5.83
CA LEU A 24 -7.07 1.95 5.14
C LEU A 24 -7.36 0.69 5.95
N ASP A 25 -7.89 0.82 7.16
CA ASP A 25 -8.25 -0.34 7.96
C ASP A 25 -9.26 -1.19 7.20
N GLN A 26 -8.95 -2.48 7.01
CA GLN A 26 -9.77 -3.44 6.27
C GLN A 26 -9.92 -3.14 4.77
N VAL A 27 -9.15 -2.18 4.22
CA VAL A 27 -9.19 -1.84 2.80
C VAL A 27 -8.02 -2.51 2.08
N PRO A 28 -8.24 -3.34 1.05
CA PRO A 28 -7.14 -3.92 0.29
C PRO A 28 -6.37 -2.82 -0.45
N VAL A 29 -5.04 -2.88 -0.34
CA VAL A 29 -4.15 -1.97 -1.05
C VAL A 29 -3.27 -2.75 -2.01
N LEU A 30 -2.72 -2.08 -3.01
CA LEU A 30 -1.87 -2.74 -4.00
C LEU A 30 -0.46 -2.89 -3.46
N HIS A 31 -0.02 -4.15 -3.34
CA HIS A 31 1.37 -4.48 -3.03
C HIS A 31 2.08 -4.84 -4.33
N TRP A 32 3.22 -4.23 -4.55
CA TRP A 32 4.05 -4.54 -5.72
C TRP A 32 5.48 -4.16 -5.40
N HIS A 33 6.15 -5.04 -4.64
CA HIS A 33 7.54 -4.80 -4.22
C HIS A 33 8.26 -6.12 -3.94
N GLY A 34 9.57 -6.10 -4.11
CA GLY A 34 10.43 -7.25 -3.83
C GLY A 34 11.38 -7.00 -2.66
N ASP A 35 11.44 -5.79 -2.17
CA ASP A 35 12.32 -5.40 -1.09
C ASP A 35 11.53 -4.77 0.04
N GLN A 36 12.14 -4.74 1.21
CA GLN A 36 11.56 -4.13 2.39
C GLN A 36 12.52 -3.05 2.91
N PHE A 37 12.00 -1.84 3.15
CA PHE A 37 12.82 -0.79 3.76
C PHE A 37 12.94 -1.02 5.26
N ASP A 38 14.00 -0.47 5.84
CA ASP A 38 14.15 -0.43 7.29
C ASP A 38 13.49 0.84 7.82
N ILE A 39 12.90 0.72 9.00
CA ILE A 39 12.27 1.89 9.63
C ILE A 39 13.33 2.63 10.43
N PRO A 40 13.59 3.92 10.13
CA PRO A 40 14.55 4.71 10.90
C PRO A 40 14.23 4.73 12.39
N VAL A 41 15.25 4.78 13.21
CA VAL A 41 15.09 4.76 14.68
C VAL A 41 14.17 5.89 15.17
N SER A 42 14.26 7.05 14.53
CA SER A 42 13.46 8.22 14.91
C SER A 42 12.03 8.20 14.35
N ALA A 43 11.71 7.23 13.50
CA ALA A 43 10.40 7.14 12.86
C ALA A 43 9.47 6.22 13.64
N THR A 44 8.15 6.39 13.39
CA THR A 44 7.12 5.58 14.01
C THR A 44 6.55 4.61 12.99
N ALA A 45 6.64 3.32 13.28
CA ALA A 45 6.04 2.27 12.43
C ALA A 45 4.51 2.35 12.52
N LEU A 46 3.83 2.20 11.40
CA LEU A 46 2.38 2.34 11.31
C LEU A 46 1.65 1.08 10.86
N ALA A 47 2.23 0.30 9.97
CA ALA A 47 1.54 -0.82 9.35
C ALA A 47 2.50 -1.91 8.88
N GLY A 48 1.98 -3.12 8.74
CA GLY A 48 2.72 -4.25 8.23
C GLY A 48 1.80 -5.30 7.62
N THR A 49 2.42 -6.32 7.01
CA THR A 49 1.74 -7.53 6.58
C THR A 49 2.56 -8.73 7.07
N PRO A 50 2.00 -9.95 7.07
CA PRO A 50 2.77 -11.13 7.46
C PRO A 50 4.04 -11.35 6.62
N ILE A 51 4.00 -10.94 5.33
CA ILE A 51 5.13 -11.08 4.41
C ILE A 51 6.16 -9.99 4.65
N CYS A 52 5.70 -8.76 4.90
CA CYS A 52 6.56 -7.60 5.03
C CYS A 52 6.13 -6.76 6.23
N PRO A 53 6.78 -6.93 7.39
CA PRO A 53 6.39 -6.18 8.60
C PRO A 53 6.53 -4.68 8.50
N ASN A 54 7.40 -4.17 7.63
CA ASN A 54 7.68 -2.74 7.50
C ASN A 54 6.98 -2.18 6.27
N GLN A 55 5.67 -1.93 6.36
CA GLN A 55 4.89 -1.41 5.23
C GLN A 55 4.76 0.10 5.23
N ALA A 56 4.83 0.74 6.39
CA ALA A 56 4.65 2.18 6.48
C ALA A 56 5.29 2.73 7.75
N PHE A 57 5.83 3.94 7.63
CA PHE A 57 6.27 4.69 8.81
C PHE A 57 6.04 6.19 8.62
N GLN A 58 6.02 6.91 9.73
CA GLN A 58 5.91 8.36 9.74
C GLN A 58 7.09 8.95 10.50
N LEU A 59 7.71 9.98 9.93
CA LEU A 59 8.78 10.72 10.61
C LEU A 59 8.26 12.10 10.90
N GLU A 60 8.01 12.38 12.18
CA GLU A 60 7.32 13.59 12.62
C GLU A 60 5.98 13.69 11.90
N LYS A 61 5.59 14.87 11.42
CA LYS A 61 4.37 15.05 10.61
C LYS A 61 4.66 15.32 9.15
N ARG A 62 5.94 15.28 8.75
CA ARG A 62 6.37 15.75 7.44
C ARG A 62 6.65 14.64 6.43
N VAL A 63 6.95 13.43 6.91
CA VAL A 63 7.29 12.32 6.03
C VAL A 63 6.38 11.15 6.34
N LEU A 64 5.73 10.65 5.30
CA LEU A 64 4.94 9.42 5.35
C LEU A 64 5.49 8.51 4.26
N ALA A 65 6.11 7.41 4.66
CA ALA A 65 6.72 6.45 3.72
C ALA A 65 5.88 5.18 3.66
N LEU A 66 5.63 4.70 2.45
CA LEU A 66 4.77 3.55 2.18
C LEU A 66 5.49 2.56 1.26
N GLN A 67 5.40 1.27 1.56
CA GLN A 67 5.85 0.20 0.66
C GLN A 67 4.78 -0.15 -0.36
N PHE A 68 3.54 -0.05 0.02
CA PHE A 68 2.40 -0.32 -0.85
C PHE A 68 2.05 0.93 -1.67
N HIS A 69 1.18 0.73 -2.67
CA HIS A 69 0.83 1.81 -3.60
C HIS A 69 -0.58 2.32 -3.33
N LEU A 70 -0.70 3.59 -2.99
CA LEU A 70 -1.97 4.33 -2.96
C LEU A 70 -2.18 5.12 -4.24
N GLU A 71 -1.08 5.54 -4.84
CA GLU A 71 -1.09 6.40 -6.04
C GLU A 71 -1.41 5.63 -7.32
N ALA A 72 -1.45 4.31 -7.25
CA ALA A 72 -1.71 3.49 -8.43
C ALA A 72 -3.10 3.77 -9.00
N ASP A 73 -3.15 4.08 -10.28
CA ASP A 73 -4.42 4.23 -11.00
C ASP A 73 -4.89 2.84 -11.40
N ILE A 74 -5.94 2.37 -10.74
CA ILE A 74 -6.45 1.01 -10.97
C ILE A 74 -6.92 0.82 -12.41
N SER A 75 -7.37 1.89 -13.07
CA SER A 75 -7.78 1.81 -14.48
C SER A 75 -6.60 1.51 -15.41
N ARG A 76 -5.36 1.69 -14.94
CA ARG A 76 -4.14 1.43 -15.69
C ARG A 76 -3.47 0.11 -15.33
N ILE A 77 -4.14 -0.73 -14.56
CA ILE A 77 -3.56 -2.00 -14.12
C ILE A 77 -3.11 -2.87 -15.30
N GLU A 78 -3.81 -2.77 -16.44
CA GLU A 78 -3.42 -3.51 -17.65
C GLU A 78 -2.02 -3.14 -18.14
N GLN A 79 -1.67 -1.86 -18.08
CA GLN A 79 -0.34 -1.39 -18.49
C GLN A 79 0.73 -1.95 -17.56
N TRP A 80 0.44 -2.04 -16.27
CA TRP A 80 1.36 -2.63 -15.30
C TRP A 80 1.55 -4.12 -15.56
N LEU A 81 0.45 -4.84 -15.86
CA LEU A 81 0.50 -6.27 -16.13
C LEU A 81 1.33 -6.59 -17.36
N VAL A 82 1.15 -5.80 -18.43
CA VAL A 82 1.93 -5.99 -19.66
C VAL A 82 3.40 -5.64 -19.42
N GLY A 83 3.66 -4.51 -18.75
CA GLY A 83 5.03 -4.05 -18.51
C GLY A 83 5.84 -4.95 -17.59
N HIS A 84 5.18 -5.75 -16.75
CA HIS A 84 5.83 -6.62 -15.78
C HIS A 84 5.50 -8.10 -15.97
N ALA A 85 5.09 -8.48 -17.18
CA ALA A 85 4.64 -9.85 -17.47
C ALA A 85 5.66 -10.91 -17.06
N CYS A 86 6.95 -10.68 -17.36
CA CYS A 86 8.01 -11.62 -17.03
C CYS A 86 8.16 -11.79 -15.50
N GLU A 87 8.16 -10.69 -14.78
CA GLU A 87 8.24 -10.70 -13.30
C GLU A 87 7.06 -11.44 -12.70
N LEU A 88 5.86 -11.17 -13.19
CA LEU A 88 4.64 -11.83 -12.72
C LEU A 88 4.69 -13.33 -12.98
N GLY A 89 5.14 -13.74 -14.17
CA GLY A 89 5.29 -15.14 -14.51
C GLY A 89 6.28 -15.84 -13.58
N GLN A 90 7.41 -15.22 -13.31
CA GLN A 90 8.43 -15.77 -12.40
C GLN A 90 7.93 -15.88 -10.96
N ALA A 91 7.07 -14.98 -10.55
CA ALA A 91 6.50 -14.98 -9.20
C ALA A 91 5.29 -15.92 -9.07
N GLY A 92 4.82 -16.51 -10.17
CA GLY A 92 3.66 -17.39 -10.15
C GLY A 92 2.34 -16.66 -9.97
N ILE A 93 2.27 -15.40 -10.37
CA ILE A 93 1.07 -14.57 -10.18
C ILE A 93 0.10 -14.79 -11.35
N ASP A 94 -1.17 -15.05 -11.01
CA ASP A 94 -2.25 -15.16 -11.99
C ASP A 94 -2.76 -13.76 -12.32
N THR A 95 -2.47 -13.30 -13.53
CA THR A 95 -2.83 -11.95 -13.97
C THR A 95 -4.34 -11.74 -14.07
N ASN A 96 -5.11 -12.80 -14.35
CA ASN A 96 -6.57 -12.69 -14.40
C ASN A 96 -7.16 -12.47 -13.02
N GLN A 97 -6.63 -13.13 -12.00
CA GLN A 97 -7.04 -12.90 -10.62
C GLN A 97 -6.69 -11.48 -10.18
N LEU A 98 -5.52 -10.99 -10.56
CA LEU A 98 -5.09 -9.65 -10.24
C LEU A 98 -6.02 -8.60 -10.87
N ARG A 99 -6.41 -8.79 -12.13
CA ARG A 99 -7.37 -7.92 -12.82
C ARG A 99 -8.73 -7.91 -12.12
N ALA A 100 -9.23 -9.09 -11.79
CA ALA A 100 -10.53 -9.22 -11.13
C ALA A 100 -10.51 -8.52 -9.76
N ARG A 101 -9.44 -8.71 -9.02
CA ARG A 101 -9.29 -8.09 -7.70
C ARG A 101 -9.18 -6.57 -7.81
N ALA A 102 -8.47 -6.06 -8.80
CA ALA A 102 -8.36 -4.63 -9.05
C ALA A 102 -9.74 -4.00 -9.27
N THR A 103 -10.57 -4.67 -10.07
CA THR A 103 -11.93 -4.19 -10.34
C THR A 103 -12.78 -4.18 -9.07
N GLU A 104 -12.67 -5.23 -8.24
CA GLU A 104 -13.43 -5.32 -6.99
C GLU A 104 -13.07 -4.21 -5.99
N VAL A 105 -11.79 -3.84 -5.90
CA VAL A 105 -11.33 -2.93 -4.86
C VAL A 105 -11.18 -1.48 -5.31
N ALA A 106 -11.35 -1.21 -6.62
CA ALA A 106 -11.03 0.11 -7.20
C ALA A 106 -11.70 1.28 -6.47
N ASP A 107 -13.02 1.21 -6.29
CA ASP A 107 -13.76 2.31 -5.70
C ASP A 107 -13.45 2.48 -4.21
N GLU A 108 -13.37 1.38 -3.48
CA GLU A 108 -13.05 1.40 -2.06
C GLU A 108 -11.65 1.95 -1.81
N LEU A 109 -10.67 1.49 -2.60
CA LEU A 109 -9.30 1.95 -2.47
C LEU A 109 -9.16 3.43 -2.84
N LYS A 110 -9.80 3.85 -3.91
CA LYS A 110 -9.78 5.25 -4.35
C LYS A 110 -10.33 6.17 -3.27
N THR A 111 -11.45 5.80 -2.67
CA THR A 111 -12.07 6.57 -1.60
C THR A 111 -11.16 6.62 -0.37
N ALA A 112 -10.61 5.48 0.04
CA ALA A 112 -9.73 5.40 1.19
C ALA A 112 -8.43 6.18 0.97
N ALA A 113 -7.83 6.07 -0.22
CA ALA A 113 -6.61 6.80 -0.57
C ALA A 113 -6.85 8.31 -0.49
N GLY A 114 -7.99 8.78 -0.99
CA GLY A 114 -8.35 10.19 -0.90
C GLY A 114 -8.42 10.68 0.55
N LYS A 115 -8.98 9.88 1.43
CA LYS A 115 -9.06 10.21 2.86
C LYS A 115 -7.68 10.26 3.51
N VAL A 116 -6.80 9.33 3.16
CA VAL A 116 -5.42 9.31 3.69
C VAL A 116 -4.69 10.58 3.30
N ILE A 117 -4.70 10.91 2.02
CA ILE A 117 -3.97 12.09 1.51
C ILE A 117 -4.53 13.37 2.11
N SER A 118 -5.86 13.50 2.14
CA SER A 118 -6.52 14.69 2.69
C SER A 118 -6.16 14.91 4.16
N ARG A 119 -6.24 13.85 4.96
CA ARG A 119 -5.91 13.93 6.38
C ARG A 119 -4.43 14.25 6.59
N TRP A 120 -3.55 13.61 5.80
CA TRP A 120 -2.11 13.85 5.93
C TRP A 120 -1.77 15.31 5.59
N LEU A 121 -2.36 15.86 4.52
CA LEU A 121 -2.16 17.26 4.16
C LEU A 121 -2.65 18.21 5.25
N ASP A 122 -3.79 17.90 5.88
CA ASP A 122 -4.31 18.69 6.99
C ASP A 122 -3.34 18.68 8.17
N GLU A 123 -2.74 17.54 8.48
CA GLU A 123 -1.76 17.42 9.55
C GLU A 123 -0.48 18.20 9.26
N LEU A 124 -0.08 18.30 7.98
CA LEU A 124 1.08 19.11 7.59
C LEU A 124 0.85 20.59 7.85
N GLU A 125 -0.36 21.08 7.64
CA GLU A 125 -0.71 22.48 7.84
C GLU A 125 -0.93 22.81 9.31
N GLY A 126 -1.30 21.82 10.08
CA GLY A 126 -1.55 21.94 11.51
C GLY A 126 -0.28 21.76 12.32
#